data_a7d7fd9f856ad335c2f67b358df3d78d
#
_entry.id   a7d7fd9f856ad335c2f67b358df3d78d
#
_cell.length_a   1.000
_cell.length_b   1.000
_cell.length_c   1.000
_cell.angle_alpha   90.00
_cell.angle_beta   90.00
_cell.angle_gamma   90.00
#
_symmetry.space_group_name_H-M   'P 1'
#
loop_
_entity.id
_entity.type
_entity.pdbx_description
1 polymer ?
#
loop_
_entity_poly.entity_id
_entity_poly.type
_entity_poly.pdbx_seq_one_letter_code
_entity_poly.pdbx_strand_id
1 'polypeptide(L)'
;EAMSMLALADVNRTVGQTDCNAHSSRSHSVCIVRIRGMRGERSRWSTLNLVDLAGSERLSKSGAGRDATLLKETQAINKSLSTLGNVMSCLLEKGRAHIPFRNSKLTYLLQKSLQDKSKVLMIACLSPQPEHAPETKCTLHFATKVNKVTMS
;
A
#
# COMPACT_ATOMS: atom_id res chain seq x y z
N GLU A 1 13.78 13.41 -16.41
CA GLU A 1 13.62 13.89 -15.03
C GLU A 1 12.72 12.96 -14.19
N ALA A 2 11.45 12.68 -14.59
CA ALA A 2 10.58 11.76 -13.82
C ALA A 2 11.16 10.33 -13.73
N MET A 3 11.68 9.78 -14.84
CA MET A 3 12.32 8.46 -14.86
C MET A 3 13.56 8.40 -13.97
N SER A 4 14.35 9.49 -13.92
CA SER A 4 15.52 9.57 -13.03
C SER A 4 15.12 9.59 -11.56
N MET A 5 13.99 10.23 -11.22
CA MET A 5 13.45 10.23 -9.84
C MET A 5 12.92 8.85 -9.44
N LEU A 6 12.27 8.13 -10.35
CA LEU A 6 11.81 6.76 -10.10
C LEU A 6 12.99 5.80 -9.92
N ALA A 7 14.04 5.91 -10.75
CA ALA A 7 15.25 5.13 -10.60
C ALA A 7 15.95 5.40 -9.24
N LEU A 8 15.99 6.67 -8.81
CA LEU A 8 16.52 7.03 -7.49
C LEU A 8 15.67 6.47 -6.35
N ALA A 9 14.35 6.43 -6.50
CA ALA A 9 13.44 5.84 -5.53
C ALA A 9 13.69 4.33 -5.38
N ASP A 10 13.95 3.63 -6.48
CA ASP A 10 14.29 2.20 -6.45
C ASP A 10 15.62 1.94 -5.75
N VAL A 11 16.64 2.76 -6.00
CA VAL A 11 17.95 2.66 -5.30
C VAL A 11 17.79 2.91 -3.80
N ASN A 12 16.91 3.83 -3.41
CA ASN A 12 16.67 4.16 -1.99
C ASN A 12 15.67 3.20 -1.32
N ARG A 13 15.08 2.28 -2.05
CA ARG A 13 14.19 1.28 -1.49
C ARG A 13 14.99 0.36 -0.57
N THR A 14 14.91 0.61 0.74
CA THR A 14 15.62 -0.17 1.76
C THR A 14 15.07 -1.58 1.81
N VAL A 15 15.95 -2.54 1.67
CA VAL A 15 15.60 -3.95 1.64
C VAL A 15 16.53 -4.70 2.55
N GLY A 16 15.99 -5.54 3.40
CA GLY A 16 16.78 -6.51 4.13
C GLY A 16 17.46 -7.46 3.13
N GLN A 17 18.80 -7.47 3.09
CA GLN A 17 19.57 -8.35 2.24
C GLN A 17 19.39 -9.78 2.68
N THR A 18 18.66 -10.60 1.91
CA THR A 18 18.73 -12.06 1.98
C THR A 18 18.75 -12.61 0.56
N ASP A 19 19.71 -13.49 0.29
CA ASP A 19 20.08 -13.99 -1.04
C ASP A 19 19.00 -14.74 -1.83
N CYS A 20 17.80 -14.92 -1.30
CA CYS A 20 16.76 -15.76 -1.90
C CYS A 20 15.42 -15.10 -2.18
N ASN A 21 15.24 -13.80 -1.96
CA ASN A 21 13.92 -13.18 -2.11
C ASN A 21 13.96 -11.83 -2.81
N ALA A 22 13.10 -11.67 -3.82
CA ALA A 22 12.93 -10.44 -4.58
C ALA A 22 12.68 -9.24 -3.65
N HIS A 23 13.55 -8.28 -3.73
CA HIS A 23 13.61 -7.08 -2.89
C HIS A 23 12.29 -6.30 -2.80
N SER A 24 11.51 -6.27 -3.88
CA SER A 24 10.26 -5.52 -4.00
C SER A 24 9.11 -6.08 -3.17
N SER A 25 9.10 -7.38 -2.86
CA SER A 25 7.98 -8.02 -2.17
C SER A 25 7.88 -7.71 -0.68
N ARG A 26 8.92 -7.10 -0.07
CA ARG A 26 9.02 -6.91 1.39
C ARG A 26 9.00 -5.47 1.87
N SER A 27 8.88 -4.51 0.98
CA SER A 27 8.80 -3.09 1.33
C SER A 27 7.71 -2.40 0.55
N HIS A 28 6.99 -1.46 1.20
CA HIS A 28 6.08 -0.56 0.49
C HIS A 28 6.88 0.57 -0.15
N SER A 29 6.51 0.95 -1.37
CA SER A 29 7.02 2.14 -2.03
C SER A 29 5.88 3.14 -2.24
N VAL A 30 6.09 4.39 -1.85
CA VAL A 30 5.11 5.48 -2.03
C VAL A 30 5.82 6.64 -2.73
N CYS A 31 5.50 6.85 -4.00
CA CYS A 31 5.97 7.99 -4.78
C CYS A 31 4.90 9.08 -4.79
N ILE A 32 5.24 10.27 -4.29
CA ILE A 32 4.34 11.41 -4.19
C ILE A 32 4.77 12.47 -5.19
N VAL A 33 3.97 12.64 -6.26
CA VAL A 33 4.19 13.65 -7.29
C VAL A 33 3.30 14.85 -7.01
N ARG A 34 3.90 16.03 -6.80
CA ARG A 34 3.18 17.30 -6.65
C ARG A 34 3.16 18.04 -7.97
N ILE A 35 1.98 18.38 -8.44
CA ILE A 35 1.75 19.02 -9.73
C ILE A 35 1.19 20.41 -9.48
N ARG A 36 1.83 21.43 -10.07
CA ARG A 36 1.32 22.81 -10.08
C ARG A 36 0.76 23.11 -11.46
N GLY A 37 -0.53 23.33 -11.53
CA GLY A 37 -1.20 23.82 -12.73
C GLY A 37 -1.39 25.35 -12.67
N MET A 38 -1.20 26.06 -13.80
CA MET A 38 -1.44 27.48 -13.93
C MET A 38 -2.56 27.71 -14.97
N ARG A 39 -3.52 28.57 -14.65
CA ARG A 39 -4.54 29.03 -15.59
C ARG A 39 -4.70 30.57 -15.42
N GLY A 40 -4.02 31.31 -16.28
CA GLY A 40 -3.81 32.76 -16.07
C GLY A 40 -3.02 32.97 -14.77
N GLU A 41 -3.47 33.86 -13.92
CA GLU A 41 -2.84 34.16 -12.62
C GLU A 41 -3.19 33.15 -11.51
N ARG A 42 -4.14 32.26 -11.77
CA ARG A 42 -4.58 31.25 -10.75
C ARG A 42 -3.72 30.03 -10.81
N SER A 43 -3.09 29.67 -9.69
CA SER A 43 -2.37 28.42 -9.52
C SER A 43 -3.24 27.39 -8.78
N ARG A 44 -3.14 26.13 -9.18
CA ARG A 44 -3.73 24.97 -8.48
C ARG A 44 -2.66 23.92 -8.22
N TRP A 45 -2.71 23.34 -7.06
CA TRP A 45 -1.85 22.22 -6.69
C TRP A 45 -2.66 20.94 -6.71
N SER A 46 -2.07 19.89 -7.23
CA SER A 46 -2.59 18.52 -7.21
C SER A 46 -1.51 17.58 -6.75
N THR A 47 -1.90 16.43 -6.21
CA THR A 47 -0.98 15.39 -5.77
C THR A 47 -1.39 14.08 -6.42
N LEU A 48 -0.42 13.37 -7.03
CA LEU A 48 -0.56 12.01 -7.50
C LEU A 48 0.29 11.12 -6.59
N ASN A 49 -0.33 10.12 -5.96
CA ASN A 49 0.36 9.12 -5.18
C ASN A 49 0.39 7.81 -5.97
N LEU A 50 1.59 7.34 -6.31
CA LEU A 50 1.83 6.02 -6.90
C LEU A 50 2.33 5.11 -5.79
N VAL A 51 1.57 4.06 -5.49
CA VAL A 51 1.83 3.19 -4.34
C VAL A 51 2.04 1.76 -4.83
N ASP A 52 3.20 1.21 -4.51
CA ASP A 52 3.53 -0.20 -4.68
C ASP A 52 3.63 -0.84 -3.30
N LEU A 53 2.70 -1.75 -3.01
CA LEU A 53 2.59 -2.39 -1.70
C LEU A 53 3.46 -3.66 -1.66
N ALA A 54 4.03 -3.94 -0.50
CA ALA A 54 4.68 -5.21 -0.25
C ALA A 54 3.67 -6.37 -0.38
N GLY A 55 4.16 -7.57 -0.60
CA GLY A 55 3.36 -8.78 -0.72
C GLY A 55 2.47 -9.05 0.50
N SER A 56 1.32 -9.64 0.25
CA SER A 56 0.32 -9.98 1.29
C SER A 56 0.39 -11.45 1.73
N GLU A 57 1.40 -12.17 1.29
CA GLU A 57 1.60 -13.59 1.59
C GLU A 57 1.78 -13.84 3.10
N ARG A 58 1.30 -15.00 3.55
CA ARG A 58 1.35 -15.40 4.95
C ARG A 58 2.76 -15.81 5.36
N LEU A 59 3.08 -15.59 6.66
CA LEU A 59 4.33 -16.01 7.32
C LEU A 59 4.72 -17.47 7.04
N SER A 60 3.76 -18.38 6.96
CA SER A 60 4.00 -19.80 6.72
C SER A 60 4.67 -20.10 5.38
N LYS A 61 4.53 -19.21 4.39
CA LYS A 61 5.12 -19.38 3.06
C LYS A 61 6.44 -18.62 2.86
N SER A 62 6.75 -17.65 3.74
CA SER A 62 7.93 -16.79 3.60
C SER A 62 9.23 -17.43 4.08
N GLY A 63 9.21 -18.66 4.65
CA GLY A 63 10.40 -19.30 5.24
C GLY A 63 10.97 -18.54 6.45
N ALA A 64 10.28 -17.52 6.94
CA ALA A 64 10.75 -16.62 7.99
C ALA A 64 10.89 -17.24 9.38
N GLY A 65 10.48 -18.49 9.56
CA GLY A 65 10.51 -19.15 10.88
C GLY A 65 11.91 -19.46 11.44
N ARG A 66 12.96 -19.31 10.63
CA ARG A 66 14.35 -19.60 11.05
C ARG A 66 15.20 -18.35 11.31
N ASP A 67 14.75 -17.16 10.86
CA ASP A 67 15.46 -15.89 11.03
C ASP A 67 14.56 -14.89 11.76
N ALA A 68 14.99 -14.47 12.96
CA ALA A 68 14.24 -13.56 13.81
C ALA A 68 14.07 -12.17 13.17
N THR A 69 15.00 -11.73 12.33
CA THR A 69 14.94 -10.44 11.62
C THR A 69 13.88 -10.50 10.54
N LEU A 70 13.88 -11.57 9.75
CA LEU A 70 12.92 -11.83 8.68
C LEU A 70 11.50 -11.99 9.24
N LEU A 71 11.37 -12.61 10.40
CA LEU A 71 10.09 -12.75 11.10
C LEU A 71 9.52 -11.38 11.49
N LYS A 72 10.34 -10.51 12.11
CA LYS A 72 9.93 -9.15 12.49
C LYS A 72 9.53 -8.30 11.28
N GLU A 73 10.29 -8.38 10.19
CA GLU A 73 10.00 -7.69 8.94
C GLU A 73 8.64 -8.11 8.37
N THR A 74 8.41 -9.41 8.22
CA THR A 74 7.15 -9.95 7.70
C THR A 74 5.97 -9.60 8.60
N GLN A 75 6.15 -9.61 9.93
CA GLN A 75 5.13 -9.15 10.87
C GLN A 75 4.80 -7.67 10.70
N ALA A 76 5.82 -6.81 10.49
CA ALA A 76 5.63 -5.38 10.27
C ALA A 76 4.87 -5.10 8.95
N ILE A 77 5.20 -5.83 7.87
CA ILE A 77 4.49 -5.75 6.58
C ILE A 77 3.03 -6.14 6.76
N ASN A 78 2.76 -7.32 7.32
CA ASN A 78 1.40 -7.82 7.52
C ASN A 78 0.58 -6.91 8.45
N LYS A 79 1.21 -6.33 9.48
CA LYS A 79 0.58 -5.32 10.34
C LYS A 79 0.16 -4.07 9.56
N SER A 80 1.00 -3.57 8.65
CA SER A 80 0.69 -2.40 7.85
C SER A 80 -0.47 -2.64 6.87
N LEU A 81 -0.48 -3.80 6.20
CA LEU A 81 -1.55 -4.20 5.29
C LEU A 81 -2.87 -4.47 6.02
N SER A 82 -2.84 -5.13 7.18
CA SER A 82 -4.04 -5.35 7.99
C SER A 82 -4.60 -4.04 8.53
N THR A 83 -3.74 -3.09 8.91
CA THR A 83 -4.14 -1.74 9.30
C THR A 83 -4.81 -1.01 8.14
N LEU A 84 -4.29 -1.12 6.93
CA LEU A 84 -4.92 -0.56 5.73
C LEU A 84 -6.31 -1.17 5.51
N GLY A 85 -6.44 -2.49 5.66
CA GLY A 85 -7.73 -3.19 5.60
C GLY A 85 -8.73 -2.68 6.64
N ASN A 86 -8.27 -2.40 7.86
CA ASN A 86 -9.10 -1.83 8.92
C ASN A 86 -9.53 -0.39 8.60
N VAL A 87 -8.63 0.44 8.08
CA VAL A 87 -8.94 1.80 7.61
C VAL A 87 -10.04 1.74 6.54
N MET A 88 -9.90 0.87 5.52
CA MET A 88 -10.92 0.69 4.50
C MET A 88 -12.27 0.26 5.07
N SER A 89 -12.28 -0.66 6.04
CA SER A 89 -13.51 -1.07 6.72
C SER A 89 -14.15 0.10 7.48
N CYS A 90 -13.35 0.92 8.15
CA CYS A 90 -13.84 2.11 8.88
C CYS A 90 -14.41 3.18 7.93
N LEU A 91 -13.83 3.35 6.74
CA LEU A 91 -14.33 4.28 5.71
C LEU A 91 -15.68 3.83 5.12
N LEU A 92 -16.00 2.54 5.17
CA LEU A 92 -17.32 2.02 4.76
C LEU A 92 -18.42 2.34 5.79
N GLU A 93 -18.06 2.47 7.06
CA GLU A 93 -19.00 2.72 8.14
C GLU A 93 -19.28 4.22 8.26
N LYS A 94 -20.43 4.67 7.73
CA LYS A 94 -20.86 6.07 7.86
C LYS A 94 -21.03 6.48 9.33
N GLY A 95 -20.50 7.63 9.70
CA GLY A 95 -20.65 8.18 11.06
C GLY A 95 -19.62 7.69 12.07
N ARG A 96 -18.59 6.97 11.68
CA ARG A 96 -17.55 6.56 12.60
C ARG A 96 -16.66 7.75 12.99
N ALA A 97 -16.60 8.04 14.30
CA ALA A 97 -15.89 9.21 14.83
C ALA A 97 -14.36 9.12 14.67
N HIS A 98 -13.79 7.92 14.56
CA HIS A 98 -12.33 7.74 14.50
C HIS A 98 -11.93 6.67 13.49
N ILE A 99 -11.06 7.05 12.55
CA ILE A 99 -10.43 6.16 11.59
C ILE A 99 -8.95 6.02 11.95
N PRO A 100 -8.42 4.77 12.13
CA PRO A 100 -7.12 4.54 12.75
C PRO A 100 -5.93 4.72 11.76
N PHE A 101 -5.83 5.88 11.11
CA PHE A 101 -4.74 6.16 10.15
C PHE A 101 -3.35 6.13 10.78
N ARG A 102 -3.23 6.45 12.07
CA ARG A 102 -1.95 6.53 12.78
C ARG A 102 -1.40 5.17 13.24
N ASN A 103 -2.14 4.08 13.02
CA ASN A 103 -1.72 2.74 13.45
C ASN A 103 -0.61 2.14 12.56
N SER A 104 -0.35 2.72 11.38
CA SER A 104 0.83 2.39 10.57
C SER A 104 1.35 3.61 9.80
N LYS A 105 2.65 3.61 9.48
CA LYS A 105 3.25 4.66 8.63
C LYS A 105 2.59 4.71 7.25
N LEU A 106 2.25 3.55 6.69
CA LEU A 106 1.58 3.45 5.39
C LEU A 106 0.22 4.18 5.41
N THR A 107 -0.66 3.83 6.35
CA THR A 107 -1.98 4.45 6.44
C THR A 107 -1.90 5.94 6.78
N TYR A 108 -0.92 6.34 7.58
CA TYR A 108 -0.69 7.76 7.88
C TYR A 108 -0.28 8.56 6.62
N LEU A 109 0.62 8.02 5.79
CA LEU A 109 1.02 8.65 4.52
C LEU A 109 -0.15 8.76 3.54
N LEU A 110 -1.02 7.74 3.49
CA LEU A 110 -2.16 7.68 2.59
C LEU A 110 -3.39 8.43 3.12
N GLN A 111 -3.36 8.95 4.36
CA GLN A 111 -4.53 9.56 5.01
C GLN A 111 -5.22 10.60 4.15
N LYS A 112 -4.48 11.58 3.62
CA LYS A 112 -5.05 12.64 2.76
C LYS A 112 -5.73 12.09 1.51
N SER A 113 -5.11 11.07 0.88
CA SER A 113 -5.64 10.45 -0.33
C SER A 113 -6.85 9.57 -0.10
N LEU A 114 -7.10 9.15 1.15
CA LEU A 114 -8.21 8.29 1.53
C LEU A 114 -9.36 9.05 2.22
N GLN A 115 -9.10 10.26 2.73
CA GLN A 115 -10.11 11.08 3.43
C GLN A 115 -10.67 12.22 2.59
N ASP A 116 -9.81 12.84 1.75
CA ASP A 116 -10.22 13.99 0.93
C ASP A 116 -10.98 13.50 -0.31
N LYS A 117 -11.59 14.45 -1.06
CA LYS A 117 -12.25 14.19 -2.35
C LYS A 117 -11.26 13.75 -3.42
N SER A 118 -10.56 12.66 -3.18
CA SER A 118 -9.54 12.09 -4.05
C SER A 118 -10.13 10.98 -4.91
N LYS A 119 -9.53 10.75 -6.07
CA LYS A 119 -9.82 9.57 -6.89
C LYS A 119 -8.79 8.49 -6.55
N VAL A 120 -9.26 7.33 -6.15
CA VAL A 120 -8.40 6.18 -5.82
C VAL A 120 -8.65 5.06 -6.82
N LEU A 121 -7.57 4.53 -7.40
CA LEU A 121 -7.56 3.33 -8.22
C LEU A 121 -6.72 2.28 -7.50
N MET A 122 -7.27 1.09 -7.33
CA MET A 122 -6.54 -0.09 -6.85
C MET A 122 -6.38 -1.09 -7.99
N ILE A 123 -5.13 -1.51 -8.22
CA ILE A 123 -4.79 -2.59 -9.14
C ILE A 123 -4.50 -3.83 -8.29
N ALA A 124 -5.31 -4.88 -8.46
CA ALA A 124 -5.15 -6.15 -7.75
C ALA A 124 -4.49 -7.17 -8.69
N CYS A 125 -3.29 -7.62 -8.35
CA CYS A 125 -2.59 -8.67 -9.08
C CYS A 125 -3.00 -10.04 -8.50
N LEU A 126 -3.44 -10.95 -9.36
CA LEU A 126 -3.91 -12.27 -8.98
C LEU A 126 -3.03 -13.34 -9.65
N SER A 127 -2.70 -14.40 -8.90
CA SER A 127 -2.02 -15.56 -9.47
C SER A 127 -3.03 -16.53 -10.10
N PRO A 128 -2.77 -17.06 -11.30
CA PRO A 128 -3.59 -18.09 -11.92
C PRO A 128 -3.32 -19.50 -11.36
N GLN A 129 -2.29 -19.66 -10.54
CA GLN A 129 -1.86 -20.97 -10.04
C GLN A 129 -2.81 -21.46 -8.94
N PRO A 130 -3.29 -22.72 -8.99
CA PRO A 130 -4.21 -23.27 -8.00
C PRO A 130 -3.67 -23.25 -6.57
N GLU A 131 -2.37 -23.43 -6.37
CA GLU A 131 -1.70 -23.38 -5.07
C GLU A 131 -1.78 -22.00 -4.40
N HIS A 132 -1.99 -20.93 -5.18
CA HIS A 132 -2.16 -19.55 -4.69
C HIS A 132 -3.64 -19.13 -4.54
N ALA A 133 -4.58 -20.07 -4.71
CA ALA A 133 -6.01 -19.77 -4.59
C ALA A 133 -6.42 -19.12 -3.25
N PRO A 134 -5.85 -19.51 -2.08
CA PRO A 134 -6.17 -18.84 -0.81
C PRO A 134 -5.76 -17.37 -0.79
N GLU A 135 -4.57 -17.03 -1.32
CA GLU A 135 -4.07 -15.66 -1.41
C GLU A 135 -4.89 -14.83 -2.41
N THR A 136 -5.20 -15.41 -3.56
CA THR A 136 -6.09 -14.80 -4.57
C THR A 136 -7.44 -14.45 -3.96
N LYS A 137 -8.04 -15.37 -3.18
CA LYS A 137 -9.30 -15.11 -2.47
C LYS A 137 -9.19 -13.96 -1.47
N CYS A 138 -8.10 -13.89 -0.69
CA CYS A 138 -7.84 -12.78 0.23
C CYS A 138 -7.73 -11.43 -0.50
N THR A 139 -6.99 -11.41 -1.62
CA THR A 139 -6.82 -10.21 -2.46
C THR A 139 -8.14 -9.73 -3.04
N LEU A 140 -8.98 -10.65 -3.55
CA LEU A 140 -10.32 -10.34 -4.07
C LEU A 140 -11.24 -9.79 -2.98
N HIS A 141 -11.20 -10.37 -1.78
CA HIS A 141 -11.95 -9.85 -0.62
C HIS A 141 -11.53 -8.42 -0.26
N PHE A 142 -10.23 -8.15 -0.27
CA PHE A 142 -9.73 -6.80 -0.01
C PHE A 142 -10.14 -5.82 -1.11
N ALA A 143 -9.97 -6.19 -2.38
CA ALA A 143 -10.39 -5.38 -3.52
C ALA A 143 -11.89 -5.06 -3.49
N THR A 144 -12.73 -6.02 -3.12
CA THR A 144 -14.17 -5.81 -2.94
C THR A 144 -14.48 -4.79 -1.85
N LYS A 145 -13.73 -4.79 -0.75
CA LYS A 145 -13.88 -3.74 0.30
C LYS A 145 -13.51 -2.37 -0.26
N VAL A 146 -12.35 -2.25 -0.91
CA VAL A 146 -11.89 -0.98 -1.48
C VAL A 146 -12.89 -0.42 -2.48
N ASN A 147 -13.44 -1.28 -3.35
CA ASN A 147 -14.41 -0.88 -4.37
C ASN A 147 -15.74 -0.33 -3.77
N LYS A 148 -16.09 -0.73 -2.55
CA LYS A 148 -17.30 -0.24 -1.85
C LYS A 148 -17.07 1.10 -1.14
N VAL A 149 -15.83 1.53 -0.95
CA VAL A 149 -15.52 2.80 -0.29
C VAL A 149 -15.86 3.95 -1.22
N THR A 150 -16.82 4.77 -0.82
CA THR A 150 -17.13 6.03 -1.52
C THR A 150 -16.34 7.14 -0.87
N MET A 151 -15.43 7.76 -1.60
CA MET A 151 -14.70 8.95 -1.15
C MET A 151 -15.66 10.14 -1.22
N SER A 152 -16.06 10.66 -0.07
CA SER A 152 -17.00 11.79 0.07
C SER A 152 -16.29 13.15 0.06
#